data_deb91a636b86b8d2d898e879c93d1b70
#
_entry.id   deb91a636b86b8d2d898e879c93d1b70
#
_cell.length_a   1.000
_cell.length_b   1.000
_cell.length_c   1.000
_cell.angle_alpha   90.00
_cell.angle_beta   90.00
_cell.angle_gamma   90.00
#
_symmetry.space_group_name_H-M   'P 1'
#
loop_
_entity.id
_entity.type
_entity.pdbx_description
1 polymer ?
#
loop_
_entity_poly.entity_id
_entity_poly.type
_entity_poly.pdbx_seq_one_letter_code
_entity_poly.pdbx_strand_id
1 'polypeptide(L)'
;MSMRDELRRILTIISDLTHNDTNSSVKDTEIIAEANRQSEEIEKYLNELQSLGLIQEDSLTPADVDYGMYRITREGINEIYNKEFR
;
A
#
# COMPACT_ATOMS: atom_id res chain seq x y z
N MET A 1 -11.82 -8.64 13.36
CA MET A 1 -10.55 -8.08 12.97
C MET A 1 -10.68 -6.59 12.79
N SER A 2 -9.75 -5.83 13.32
CA SER A 2 -9.86 -4.39 13.26
C SER A 2 -9.37 -3.86 11.92
N MET A 3 -9.82 -2.66 11.59
CA MET A 3 -9.35 -1.99 10.39
C MET A 3 -7.84 -1.82 10.41
N ARG A 4 -7.29 -1.62 11.60
CA ARG A 4 -5.86 -1.46 11.76
C ARG A 4 -5.09 -2.68 11.29
N ASP A 5 -5.60 -3.88 11.59
CA ASP A 5 -4.95 -5.11 11.16
C ASP A 5 -5.01 -5.25 9.65
N GLU A 6 -6.11 -4.87 9.04
CA GLU A 6 -6.24 -4.92 7.59
C GLU A 6 -5.31 -3.92 6.92
N LEU A 7 -5.22 -2.71 7.46
CA LEU A 7 -4.30 -1.71 6.93
C LEU A 7 -2.87 -2.21 6.97
N ARG A 8 -2.48 -2.82 8.09
CA ARG A 8 -1.15 -3.35 8.23
C ARG A 8 -0.89 -4.47 7.24
N ARG A 9 -1.88 -5.31 7.00
CA ARG A 9 -1.76 -6.40 6.05
C ARG A 9 -1.52 -5.85 4.64
N ILE A 10 -2.30 -4.86 4.23
CA ILE A 10 -2.14 -4.25 2.91
C ILE A 10 -0.78 -3.58 2.79
N LEU A 11 -0.37 -2.89 3.84
CA LEU A 11 0.94 -2.24 3.86
C LEU A 11 2.06 -3.27 3.71
N THR A 12 1.94 -4.42 4.37
CA THR A 12 2.92 -5.48 4.28
C THR A 12 3.00 -6.03 2.85
N ILE A 13 1.85 -6.17 2.20
CA ILE A 13 1.81 -6.61 0.81
C ILE A 13 2.57 -5.63 -0.08
N ILE A 14 2.33 -4.34 0.12
CA ILE A 14 3.03 -3.32 -0.66
C ILE A 14 4.53 -3.38 -0.40
N SER A 15 4.91 -3.57 0.86
CA SER A 15 6.31 -3.71 1.24
C SER A 15 6.96 -4.88 0.50
N ASP A 16 6.27 -6.01 0.47
CA ASP A 16 6.80 -7.20 -0.20
C ASP A 16 6.92 -6.98 -1.70
N LEU A 17 5.91 -6.38 -2.32
CA LEU A 17 5.90 -6.19 -3.76
C LEU A 17 6.91 -5.15 -4.21
N THR A 18 7.21 -4.17 -3.37
CA THR A 18 8.20 -3.15 -3.69
C THR A 18 9.58 -3.48 -3.14
N HIS A 19 9.70 -4.59 -2.40
CA HIS A 19 10.96 -4.99 -1.76
C HIS A 19 11.48 -3.91 -0.83
N ASN A 20 10.57 -3.18 -0.19
CA ASN A 20 10.91 -2.08 0.72
C ASN A 20 11.71 -0.96 0.06
N ASP A 21 11.60 -0.84 -1.26
CA ASP A 21 12.31 0.19 -2.01
C ASP A 21 11.37 1.37 -2.21
N THR A 22 11.68 2.51 -1.61
CA THR A 22 10.81 3.69 -1.70
C THR A 22 10.75 4.26 -3.10
N ASN A 23 11.62 3.81 -4.00
CA ASN A 23 11.61 4.25 -5.39
C ASN A 23 10.88 3.29 -6.31
N SER A 24 10.45 2.15 -5.81
CA SER A 24 9.72 1.17 -6.60
C SER A 24 8.24 1.38 -6.44
N SER A 25 7.51 1.21 -7.54
CA SER A 25 6.06 1.34 -7.54
C SER A 25 5.41 -0.01 -7.77
N VAL A 26 4.20 -0.17 -7.26
CA VAL A 26 3.41 -1.37 -7.46
C VAL A 26 2.02 -0.94 -7.93
N LYS A 27 1.43 -1.74 -8.83
CA LYS A 27 0.10 -1.44 -9.34
C LYS A 27 -0.96 -1.85 -8.33
N ASP A 28 -2.05 -1.11 -8.31
CA ASP A 28 -3.17 -1.46 -7.44
C ASP A 28 -3.71 -2.85 -7.78
N THR A 29 -3.70 -3.23 -9.07
CA THR A 29 -4.17 -4.55 -9.46
C THR A 29 -3.32 -5.66 -8.86
N GLU A 30 -2.03 -5.44 -8.71
CA GLU A 30 -1.15 -6.42 -8.08
C GLU A 30 -1.47 -6.53 -6.59
N ILE A 31 -1.76 -5.42 -5.94
CA ILE A 31 -2.13 -5.42 -4.53
C ILE A 31 -3.43 -6.17 -4.33
N ILE A 32 -4.41 -5.90 -5.19
CA ILE A 32 -5.72 -6.55 -5.13
C ILE A 32 -5.57 -8.07 -5.28
N ALA A 33 -4.78 -8.48 -6.26
CA ALA A 33 -4.57 -9.91 -6.51
C ALA A 33 -3.89 -10.59 -5.32
N GLU A 34 -2.89 -9.94 -4.76
CA GLU A 34 -2.14 -10.53 -3.66
C GLU A 34 -2.97 -10.57 -2.39
N ALA A 35 -3.78 -9.55 -2.16
CA ALA A 35 -4.62 -9.48 -0.96
C ALA A 35 -5.84 -10.39 -1.07
N ASN A 36 -6.22 -10.77 -2.28
CA ASN A 36 -7.40 -11.60 -2.51
C ASN A 36 -8.65 -10.94 -1.94
N ARG A 37 -8.80 -9.65 -2.20
CA ARG A 37 -9.93 -8.85 -1.73
C ARG A 37 -10.54 -8.10 -2.90
N GLN A 38 -11.72 -7.56 -2.69
CA GLN A 38 -12.39 -6.78 -3.72
C GLN A 38 -11.69 -5.43 -3.89
N SER A 39 -11.74 -4.90 -5.11
CA SER A 39 -11.04 -3.66 -5.41
C SER A 39 -11.54 -2.49 -4.59
N GLU A 40 -12.84 -2.44 -4.30
CA GLU A 40 -13.39 -1.35 -3.50
C GLU A 40 -12.85 -1.33 -2.09
N GLU A 41 -12.65 -2.51 -1.49
CA GLU A 41 -12.06 -2.59 -0.17
C GLU A 41 -10.61 -2.15 -0.21
N ILE A 42 -9.88 -2.59 -1.23
CA ILE A 42 -8.47 -2.25 -1.35
C ILE A 42 -8.30 -0.74 -1.55
N GLU A 43 -9.13 -0.13 -2.39
CA GLU A 43 -9.06 1.31 -2.58
C GLU A 43 -9.28 2.08 -1.29
N LYS A 44 -10.20 1.62 -0.49
CA LYS A 44 -10.47 2.24 0.80
C LYS A 44 -9.24 2.18 1.70
N TYR A 45 -8.60 1.02 1.77
CA TYR A 45 -7.40 0.86 2.58
C TYR A 45 -6.23 1.66 2.02
N LEU A 46 -6.11 1.73 0.70
CA LEU A 46 -5.04 2.51 0.08
C LEU A 46 -5.20 3.99 0.41
N ASN A 47 -6.43 4.50 0.34
CA ASN A 47 -6.68 5.90 0.69
C ASN A 47 -6.33 6.17 2.14
N GLU A 48 -6.66 5.25 3.02
CA GLU A 48 -6.36 5.41 4.43
C GLU A 48 -4.85 5.40 4.68
N LEU A 49 -4.14 4.48 4.02
CA LEU A 49 -2.68 4.41 4.16
C LEU A 49 -2.02 5.67 3.63
N GLN A 50 -2.54 6.25 2.56
CA GLN A 50 -2.02 7.52 2.06
C GLN A 50 -2.25 8.63 3.06
N SER A 51 -3.43 8.66 3.68
CA SER A 51 -3.74 9.67 4.68
C SER A 51 -2.80 9.61 5.86
N LEU A 52 -2.35 8.39 6.19
CA LEU A 52 -1.43 8.19 7.30
C LEU A 52 0.03 8.45 6.90
N GLY A 53 0.29 8.69 5.61
CA GLY A 53 1.64 8.94 5.14
C GLY A 53 2.48 7.69 5.00
N LEU A 54 1.86 6.51 4.97
CA LEU A 54 2.58 5.25 4.91
C LEU A 54 2.85 4.78 3.49
N ILE A 55 2.04 5.25 2.55
CA ILE A 55 2.27 5.00 1.12
C ILE A 55 2.02 6.30 0.37
N GLN A 56 2.44 6.34 -0.89
CA GLN A 56 2.29 7.52 -1.72
C GLN A 56 1.91 7.08 -3.13
N GLU A 57 0.93 7.75 -3.70
CA GLU A 57 0.54 7.47 -5.07
C GLU A 57 1.61 8.04 -6.01
N ASP A 58 1.96 7.25 -7.02
CA ASP A 58 2.99 7.65 -7.96
C ASP A 58 2.38 8.58 -9.00
N SER A 59 2.78 9.84 -8.97
CA SER A 59 2.23 10.84 -9.87
C SER A 59 2.72 10.68 -11.30
N LEU A 60 3.65 9.78 -11.55
CA LEU A 60 4.17 9.53 -12.90
C LEU A 60 3.32 8.52 -13.67
N THR A 61 2.26 8.00 -13.06
CA THR A 61 1.36 7.09 -13.75
C THR A 61 0.73 7.80 -14.95
N PRO A 62 0.83 7.21 -16.16
CA PRO A 62 0.22 7.85 -17.34
C PRO A 62 -1.28 8.00 -17.18
N ALA A 63 -1.81 9.08 -17.74
CA ALA A 63 -3.22 9.41 -17.55
C ALA A 63 -4.15 8.45 -18.28
N ASP A 64 -3.65 7.71 -19.25
CA ASP A 64 -4.49 6.83 -20.07
C ASP A 64 -4.52 5.38 -19.61
N VAL A 65 -3.97 5.08 -18.44
CA VAL A 65 -4.05 3.73 -17.91
C VAL A 65 -5.13 3.65 -16.84
N ASP A 66 -5.67 2.45 -16.66
CA ASP A 66 -6.76 2.21 -15.75
C ASP A 66 -6.33 1.73 -14.38
N TYR A 67 -5.10 1.98 -14.01
CA TYR A 67 -4.62 1.51 -12.71
C TYR A 67 -3.83 2.62 -12.04
N GLY A 68 -3.79 2.58 -10.71
CA GLY A 68 -2.94 3.47 -9.93
C GLY A 68 -1.66 2.77 -9.54
N MET A 69 -0.61 3.52 -9.31
CA MET A 69 0.64 2.98 -8.84
C MET A 69 0.99 3.62 -7.51
N TYR A 70 1.54 2.82 -6.62
CA TYR A 70 1.81 3.26 -5.26
C TYR A 70 3.21 2.88 -4.84
N ARG A 71 3.82 3.71 -4.02
CA ARG A 71 5.14 3.46 -3.45
C ARG A 71 5.02 3.44 -1.94
N ILE A 72 5.86 2.62 -1.31
CA ILE A 72 5.91 2.64 0.14
C ILE A 72 6.79 3.82 0.56
N THR A 73 6.46 4.44 1.69
CA THR A 73 7.27 5.52 2.22
C THR A 73 8.18 4.97 3.32
N ARG A 74 9.14 5.79 3.73
CA ARG A 74 10.01 5.41 4.84
C ARG A 74 9.19 5.16 6.09
N GLU A 75 8.19 5.99 6.32
CA GLU A 75 7.29 5.81 7.46
C GLU A 75 6.55 4.49 7.36
N GLY A 76 6.16 4.10 6.15
CA GLY A 76 5.49 2.82 5.95
C GLY A 76 6.40 1.65 6.29
N ILE A 77 7.66 1.72 5.87
CA ILE A 77 8.62 0.67 6.18
C ILE A 77 8.83 0.58 7.69
N ASN A 78 8.99 1.73 8.33
CA ASN A 78 9.19 1.76 9.78
C ASN A 78 7.99 1.17 10.51
N GLU A 79 6.80 1.43 10.01
CA GLU A 79 5.59 0.93 10.64
C GLU A 79 5.54 -0.60 10.60
N ILE A 80 6.00 -1.20 9.51
CA ILE A 80 6.03 -2.65 9.38
C ILE A 80 7.05 -3.26 10.33
N TYR A 81 8.24 -2.65 10.41
CA TYR A 81 9.29 -3.19 11.25
C TYR A 81 9.07 -2.92 12.73
N ASN A 82 8.20 -2.00 13.06
CA ASN A 82 7.93 -1.69 14.46
C ASN A 82 6.88 -2.65 14.99
N LYS A 83 7.34 -3.82 15.38
CA LYS A 83 6.43 -4.85 15.86
C LYS A 83 5.96 -4.62 17.28
N GLU A 84 6.55 -3.63 17.89
CA GLU A 84 6.19 -3.30 19.25
C GLU A 84 5.01 -2.40 19.29
N PHE A 85 4.15 -2.45 18.33
CA PHE A 85 3.09 -1.57 18.30
C PHE A 85 2.38 -1.50 19.53
N ARG A 86 2.13 -0.40 19.87
CA ARG A 86 1.46 -0.15 21.11
C ARG A 86 0.02 0.16 20.85
#